data_23616feb2ea7d24c839ec198f34a0f86
#
_entry.id   23616feb2ea7d24c839ec198f34a0f86
#
_cell.length_a   1.000
_cell.length_b   1.000
_cell.length_c   1.000
_cell.angle_alpha   90.00
_cell.angle_beta   90.00
_cell.angle_gamma   90.00
#
_symmetry.space_group_name_H-M   'P 1'
#
loop_
_entity.id
_entity.type
_entity.pdbx_description
1 polymer ?
#
loop_
_entity_poly.entity_id
_entity_poly.type
_entity_poly.pdbx_seq_one_letter_code
_entity_poly.pdbx_strand_id
1 'polypeptide(L)'
;MVFPVADDNSDRTLFPLVTIALIILNVFVFVVLQGMGENEDFTLAYCQVPAEIISGRDVVTEPSVREIAVQGQQLSVSVPGLRPTPIPVWLTLLTGIFMHGSVMHLLGNMWFLWLFGDNVEDCMGHVRYTLFYLATGIIASLAFVATNATGEAALTPCLGASGAISGVL
;
A
#
# COMPACT_ATOMS: atom_id res chain seq x y z
N MET A 1 -13.40 -15.98 16.19
CA MET A 1 -12.65 -15.64 14.98
C MET A 1 -11.31 -16.37 15.11
N VAL A 2 -10.99 -17.29 14.19
CA VAL A 2 -9.70 -18.02 14.22
C VAL A 2 -8.70 -17.17 13.43
N PHE A 3 -7.61 -16.75 14.09
CA PHE A 3 -6.53 -16.01 13.43
C PHE A 3 -5.49 -17.03 12.96
N PRO A 4 -5.14 -17.06 11.68
CA PRO A 4 -4.15 -18.00 11.17
C PRO A 4 -2.75 -17.63 11.71
N VAL A 5 -2.13 -18.54 12.45
CA VAL A 5 -0.83 -18.32 13.11
C VAL A 5 0.32 -19.04 12.42
N ALA A 6 0.04 -20.07 11.64
CA ALA A 6 1.03 -20.86 10.90
C ALA A 6 0.37 -21.57 9.73
N ASP A 7 1.20 -21.97 8.77
CA ASP A 7 0.82 -22.73 7.60
C ASP A 7 1.62 -24.03 7.55
N ASP A 8 1.04 -25.04 6.90
CA ASP A 8 1.72 -26.32 6.67
C ASP A 8 2.46 -26.29 5.33
N ASN A 9 3.77 -26.15 5.40
CA ASN A 9 4.66 -26.09 4.25
C ASN A 9 5.30 -27.45 3.90
N SER A 10 4.75 -28.58 4.40
CA SER A 10 5.33 -29.91 4.19
C SER A 10 5.38 -30.33 2.73
N ASP A 11 4.41 -29.89 1.92
CA ASP A 11 4.29 -30.21 0.50
C ASP A 11 4.91 -29.18 -0.44
N ARG A 12 5.52 -28.13 0.09
CA ARG A 12 6.12 -27.05 -0.72
C ARG A 12 7.32 -27.57 -1.51
N THR A 13 7.34 -27.25 -2.81
CA THR A 13 8.36 -27.70 -3.76
C THR A 13 9.33 -26.59 -4.15
N LEU A 14 8.89 -25.30 -4.13
CA LEU A 14 9.71 -24.15 -4.50
C LEU A 14 10.13 -23.34 -3.27
N PHE A 15 11.34 -22.83 -3.30
CA PHE A 15 11.79 -21.83 -2.32
C PHE A 15 11.07 -20.49 -2.59
N PRO A 16 10.43 -19.83 -1.59
CA PRO A 16 9.60 -18.62 -1.79
C PRO A 16 10.44 -17.35 -1.99
N LEU A 17 11.22 -17.31 -3.07
CA LEU A 17 12.17 -16.25 -3.35
C LEU A 17 11.49 -14.89 -3.53
N VAL A 18 10.37 -14.85 -4.27
CA VAL A 18 9.65 -13.60 -4.57
C VAL A 18 8.93 -13.10 -3.32
N THR A 19 8.29 -13.97 -2.56
CA THR A 19 7.64 -13.62 -1.29
C THR A 19 8.63 -12.98 -0.33
N ILE A 20 9.80 -13.60 -0.15
CA ILE A 20 10.88 -13.05 0.71
C ILE A 20 11.38 -11.71 0.15
N ALA A 21 11.60 -11.60 -1.16
CA ALA A 21 12.06 -10.37 -1.79
C ALA A 21 11.05 -9.23 -1.63
N LEU A 22 9.75 -9.51 -1.77
CA LEU A 22 8.68 -8.53 -1.54
C LEU A 22 8.64 -8.07 -0.08
N ILE A 23 8.77 -8.99 0.88
CA ILE A 23 8.84 -8.64 2.31
C ILE A 23 10.04 -7.73 2.58
N ILE A 24 11.23 -8.12 2.12
CA ILE A 24 12.45 -7.32 2.30
C ILE A 24 12.30 -5.93 1.68
N LEU A 25 11.73 -5.85 0.47
CA LEU A 25 11.51 -4.57 -0.21
C LEU A 25 10.56 -3.67 0.57
N ASN A 26 9.42 -4.18 1.05
CA ASN A 26 8.47 -3.41 1.84
C ASN A 26 9.08 -2.92 3.16
N VAL A 27 9.81 -3.79 3.86
CA VAL A 27 10.53 -3.43 5.10
C VAL A 27 11.60 -2.37 4.82
N PHE A 28 12.38 -2.53 3.75
CA PHE A 28 13.40 -1.56 3.35
C PHE A 28 12.80 -0.18 3.04
N VAL A 29 11.74 -0.14 2.24
CA VAL A 29 11.04 1.12 1.91
C VAL A 29 10.55 1.79 3.18
N PHE A 30 9.88 1.06 4.06
CA PHE A 30 9.30 1.62 5.27
C PHE A 30 10.37 2.09 6.27
N VAL A 31 11.40 1.28 6.52
CA VAL A 31 12.43 1.60 7.53
C VAL A 31 13.40 2.67 7.02
N VAL A 32 13.88 2.52 5.77
CA VAL A 32 14.97 3.35 5.25
C VAL A 32 14.45 4.60 4.55
N LEU A 33 13.46 4.46 3.66
CA LEU A 33 12.99 5.59 2.85
C LEU A 33 11.90 6.41 3.54
N GLN A 34 10.94 5.74 4.19
CA GLN A 34 9.89 6.40 4.96
C GLN A 34 10.31 6.73 6.40
N GLY A 35 11.54 6.37 6.83
CA GLY A 35 12.04 6.65 8.19
C GLY A 35 11.14 6.11 9.30
N MET A 36 10.60 4.89 9.14
CA MET A 36 9.61 4.27 10.03
C MET A 36 8.29 5.06 10.14
N GLY A 37 7.96 5.85 9.11
CA GLY A 37 6.76 6.69 9.02
C GLY A 37 6.98 8.15 9.37
N GLU A 38 8.18 8.55 9.80
CA GLU A 38 8.50 9.95 10.13
C GLU A 38 8.76 10.81 8.89
N ASN A 39 9.17 10.21 7.77
CA ASN A 39 9.38 10.93 6.51
C ASN A 39 8.07 11.05 5.72
N GLU A 40 7.17 11.93 6.22
CA GLU A 40 5.88 12.18 5.57
C GLU A 40 6.03 12.74 4.16
N ASP A 41 7.02 13.60 3.92
CA ASP A 41 7.27 14.19 2.60
C ASP A 41 7.55 13.10 1.55
N PHE A 42 8.40 12.12 1.87
CA PHE A 42 8.64 10.99 0.99
C PHE A 42 7.38 10.14 0.80
N THR A 43 6.68 9.84 1.89
CA THR A 43 5.47 9.01 1.84
C THR A 43 4.41 9.66 0.95
N LEU A 44 4.14 10.95 1.12
CA LEU A 44 3.14 11.69 0.34
C LEU A 44 3.55 11.91 -1.11
N ALA A 45 4.86 12.06 -1.40
CA ALA A 45 5.36 12.22 -2.76
C ALA A 45 5.28 10.95 -3.62
N TYR A 46 5.23 9.76 -3.00
CA TYR A 46 5.24 8.48 -3.71
C TYR A 46 4.00 7.62 -3.49
N CYS A 47 3.04 8.05 -2.66
CA CYS A 47 1.73 7.40 -2.55
C CYS A 47 0.82 7.81 -3.72
N GLN A 48 -0.21 7.02 -3.98
CA GLN A 48 -1.18 7.37 -5.01
C GLN A 48 -2.25 8.33 -4.47
N VAL A 49 -2.62 9.32 -5.29
CA VAL A 49 -3.71 10.26 -5.02
C VAL A 49 -4.72 10.19 -6.18
N PRO A 50 -6.02 9.92 -5.92
CA PRO A 50 -7.01 9.77 -7.00
C PRO A 50 -7.06 10.96 -7.96
N ALA A 51 -7.04 12.20 -7.45
CA ALA A 51 -7.05 13.41 -8.27
C ALA A 51 -5.87 13.49 -9.25
N GLU A 52 -4.69 13.03 -8.84
CA GLU A 52 -3.50 13.02 -9.69
C GLU A 52 -3.62 11.97 -10.80
N ILE A 53 -4.09 10.76 -10.45
CA ILE A 53 -4.27 9.68 -11.42
C ILE A 53 -5.31 10.07 -12.47
N ILE A 54 -6.44 10.70 -12.06
CA ILE A 54 -7.53 11.09 -12.95
C ILE A 54 -7.11 12.25 -13.85
N SER A 55 -6.44 13.27 -13.29
CA SER A 55 -6.03 14.46 -14.06
C SER A 55 -4.75 14.22 -14.87
N GLY A 56 -3.94 13.22 -14.52
CA GLY A 56 -2.59 13.02 -15.07
C GLY A 56 -1.61 14.12 -14.65
N ARG A 57 -1.91 14.88 -13.62
CA ARG A 57 -1.13 16.02 -13.15
C ARG A 57 -0.85 15.90 -11.66
N ASP A 58 0.31 16.36 -11.26
CA ASP A 58 0.69 16.53 -9.86
C ASP A 58 -0.22 17.53 -9.15
N VAL A 59 -0.60 17.25 -7.91
CA VAL A 59 -1.47 18.08 -7.07
C VAL A 59 -0.80 18.35 -5.74
N VAL A 60 -0.48 19.60 -5.48
CA VAL A 60 0.11 20.05 -4.22
C VAL A 60 -0.94 20.83 -3.42
N THR A 61 -1.06 20.52 -2.13
CA THR A 61 -1.99 21.21 -1.25
C THR A 61 -1.32 21.65 0.04
N GLU A 62 -1.82 22.73 0.64
CA GLU A 62 -1.38 23.14 1.98
C GLU A 62 -1.98 22.24 3.07
N PRO A 63 -1.29 22.07 4.21
CA PRO A 63 -1.86 21.40 5.37
C PRO A 63 -3.17 22.05 5.80
N SER A 64 -4.13 21.24 6.20
CA SER A 64 -5.45 21.70 6.64
C SER A 64 -5.85 21.05 7.97
N VAL A 65 -6.79 21.67 8.68
CA VAL A 65 -7.37 21.10 9.89
C VAL A 65 -8.81 20.69 9.56
N ARG A 66 -9.13 19.43 9.82
CA ARG A 66 -10.50 18.92 9.66
C ARG A 66 -11.11 18.64 11.02
N GLU A 67 -12.36 19.01 11.17
CA GLU A 67 -13.16 18.64 12.34
C GLU A 67 -13.90 17.35 12.03
N ILE A 68 -13.61 16.30 12.80
CA ILE A 68 -14.30 15.02 12.73
C ILE A 68 -15.09 14.77 14.01
N ALA A 69 -16.33 14.32 13.88
CA ALA A 69 -17.15 13.93 15.02
C ALA A 69 -16.88 12.46 15.36
N VAL A 70 -16.25 12.22 16.52
CA VAL A 70 -16.02 10.88 17.06
C VAL A 70 -16.78 10.76 18.37
N GLN A 71 -17.72 9.82 18.44
CA GLN A 71 -18.55 9.58 19.63
C GLN A 71 -19.25 10.83 20.21
N GLY A 72 -19.66 11.76 19.31
CA GLY A 72 -20.33 13.00 19.71
C GLY A 72 -19.41 14.13 20.15
N GLN A 73 -18.07 13.94 20.12
CA GLN A 73 -17.08 14.98 20.33
C GLN A 73 -16.49 15.43 18.99
N GLN A 74 -16.32 16.74 18.81
CA GLN A 74 -15.59 17.28 17.66
C GLN A 74 -14.09 17.25 17.98
N LEU A 75 -13.34 16.53 17.14
CA LEU A 75 -11.89 16.44 17.21
C LEU A 75 -11.31 17.13 15.98
N SER A 76 -10.40 18.06 16.22
CA SER A 76 -9.62 18.70 15.15
C SER A 76 -8.44 17.79 14.77
N VAL A 77 -8.43 17.30 13.55
CA VAL A 77 -7.35 16.46 13.01
C VAL A 77 -6.57 17.27 11.99
N SER A 78 -5.26 17.36 12.17
CA SER A 78 -4.37 17.92 11.16
C SER A 78 -4.24 16.93 10.00
N VAL A 79 -4.54 17.42 8.79
CA VAL A 79 -4.34 16.67 7.54
C VAL A 79 -3.13 17.26 6.85
N PRO A 80 -2.04 16.50 6.64
CA PRO A 80 -0.88 16.99 5.93
C PRO A 80 -1.25 17.35 4.48
N GLY A 81 -0.60 18.39 3.94
CA GLY A 81 -0.75 18.76 2.54
C GLY A 81 -0.06 17.77 1.63
N LEU A 82 -0.62 17.57 0.43
CA LEU A 82 -0.01 16.75 -0.62
C LEU A 82 1.33 17.37 -1.06
N ARG A 83 2.31 16.52 -1.32
CA ARG A 83 3.67 16.88 -1.70
C ARG A 83 3.90 16.68 -3.19
N PRO A 84 4.81 17.46 -3.81
CA PRO A 84 5.15 17.28 -5.22
C PRO A 84 5.61 15.85 -5.51
N THR A 85 5.02 15.23 -6.52
CA THR A 85 5.36 13.89 -6.97
C THR A 85 6.53 13.95 -7.97
N PRO A 86 7.74 13.46 -7.61
CA PRO A 86 8.94 13.61 -8.44
C PRO A 86 9.00 12.64 -9.64
N ILE A 87 8.02 11.77 -9.78
CA ILE A 87 7.88 10.77 -10.84
C ILE A 87 6.57 11.01 -11.60
N PRO A 88 6.38 10.46 -12.81
CA PRO A 88 5.06 10.46 -13.45
C PRO A 88 4.00 9.90 -12.50
N VAL A 89 2.91 10.65 -12.30
CA VAL A 89 1.86 10.31 -11.31
C VAL A 89 1.30 8.89 -11.48
N TRP A 90 1.30 8.35 -12.69
CA TRP A 90 0.88 6.96 -12.96
C TRP A 90 1.75 5.90 -12.27
N LEU A 91 3.02 6.22 -12.03
CA LEU A 91 3.92 5.30 -11.34
C LEU A 91 3.62 5.19 -9.85
N THR A 92 2.85 6.13 -9.29
CA THR A 92 2.40 6.04 -7.89
C THR A 92 1.40 4.90 -7.66
N LEU A 93 0.72 4.42 -8.70
CA LEU A 93 -0.05 3.17 -8.65
C LEU A 93 0.82 1.96 -8.30
N LEU A 94 2.10 2.00 -8.68
CA LEU A 94 3.07 0.95 -8.37
C LEU A 94 3.82 1.23 -7.06
N THR A 95 4.36 2.46 -6.89
CA THR A 95 5.13 2.80 -5.69
C THR A 95 4.29 2.76 -4.43
N GLY A 96 3.02 3.16 -4.51
CA GLY A 96 2.07 3.12 -3.40
C GLY A 96 1.86 1.71 -2.80
N ILE A 97 2.04 0.64 -3.59
CA ILE A 97 1.95 -0.75 -3.12
C ILE A 97 3.02 -1.04 -2.04
N PHE A 98 4.16 -0.37 -2.09
CA PHE A 98 5.29 -0.62 -1.18
C PHE A 98 5.36 0.37 -0.02
N MET A 99 4.49 1.39 0.02
CA MET A 99 4.43 2.36 1.12
C MET A 99 3.56 1.86 2.27
N HIS A 100 3.87 2.26 3.48
CA HIS A 100 3.06 1.91 4.66
C HIS A 100 2.89 3.12 5.58
N GLY A 101 1.68 3.27 6.15
CA GLY A 101 1.34 4.41 7.00
C GLY A 101 1.72 4.23 8.47
N SER A 102 2.07 3.01 8.89
CA SER A 102 2.47 2.73 10.28
C SER A 102 3.17 1.38 10.40
N VAL A 103 3.89 1.18 11.51
CA VAL A 103 4.52 -0.10 11.85
C VAL A 103 3.49 -1.25 11.88
N MET A 104 2.32 -1.02 12.49
CA MET A 104 1.26 -2.05 12.56
C MET A 104 0.68 -2.38 11.19
N HIS A 105 0.56 -1.38 10.31
CA HIS A 105 0.13 -1.58 8.92
C HIS A 105 1.13 -2.45 8.15
N LEU A 106 2.44 -2.15 8.27
CA LEU A 106 3.49 -2.98 7.68
C LEU A 106 3.46 -4.41 8.24
N LEU A 107 3.47 -4.57 9.56
CA LEU A 107 3.49 -5.89 10.21
C LEU A 107 2.30 -6.75 9.78
N GLY A 108 1.09 -6.18 9.74
CA GLY A 108 -0.09 -6.89 9.27
C GLY A 108 0.06 -7.37 7.83
N ASN A 109 0.50 -6.49 6.92
CA ASN A 109 0.74 -6.85 5.52
C ASN A 109 1.81 -7.93 5.37
N MET A 110 2.94 -7.78 6.04
CA MET A 110 4.03 -8.77 5.96
C MET A 110 3.65 -10.11 6.57
N TRP A 111 2.83 -10.11 7.62
CA TRP A 111 2.30 -11.33 8.22
C TRP A 111 1.45 -12.13 7.22
N PHE A 112 0.48 -11.47 6.57
CA PHE A 112 -0.37 -12.14 5.59
C PHE A 112 0.43 -12.56 4.34
N LEU A 113 1.36 -11.74 3.89
CA LEU A 113 2.21 -12.07 2.76
C LEU A 113 3.12 -13.27 3.07
N TRP A 114 3.66 -13.35 4.28
CA TRP A 114 4.45 -14.49 4.74
C TRP A 114 3.62 -15.78 4.82
N LEU A 115 2.37 -15.67 5.30
CA LEU A 115 1.53 -16.83 5.57
C LEU A 115 0.91 -17.46 4.31
N PHE A 116 0.63 -16.65 3.29
CA PHE A 116 -0.09 -17.11 2.10
C PHE A 116 0.73 -16.97 0.81
N GLY A 117 1.69 -16.06 0.79
CA GLY A 117 2.45 -15.73 -0.41
C GLY A 117 3.28 -16.88 -0.94
N ASP A 118 3.91 -17.64 -0.07
CA ASP A 118 4.76 -18.78 -0.43
C ASP A 118 3.98 -19.93 -1.10
N ASN A 119 2.74 -20.19 -0.66
CA ASN A 119 1.87 -21.19 -1.26
C ASN A 119 1.42 -20.80 -2.67
N VAL A 120 1.04 -19.53 -2.84
CA VAL A 120 0.65 -19.03 -4.15
C VAL A 120 1.86 -18.98 -5.09
N GLU A 121 3.04 -18.62 -4.58
CA GLU A 121 4.29 -18.64 -5.32
C GLU A 121 4.66 -20.07 -5.75
N ASP A 122 4.52 -21.06 -4.85
CA ASP A 122 4.77 -22.47 -5.17
C ASP A 122 3.84 -22.98 -6.27
N CYS A 123 2.56 -22.58 -6.22
CA CYS A 123 1.56 -22.99 -7.20
C CYS A 123 1.77 -22.33 -8.58
N MET A 124 2.11 -21.03 -8.62
CA MET A 124 2.20 -20.24 -9.86
C MET A 124 3.61 -20.19 -10.46
N GLY A 125 4.64 -20.43 -9.66
CA GLY A 125 6.04 -20.15 -9.97
C GLY A 125 6.39 -18.66 -9.88
N HIS A 126 7.67 -18.35 -9.69
CA HIS A 126 8.18 -17.00 -9.37
C HIS A 126 7.69 -15.91 -10.33
N VAL A 127 7.78 -16.12 -11.64
CA VAL A 127 7.47 -15.07 -12.64
C VAL A 127 5.97 -14.75 -12.65
N ARG A 128 5.12 -15.79 -12.70
CA ARG A 128 3.66 -15.60 -12.73
C ARG A 128 3.17 -14.98 -11.42
N TYR A 129 3.71 -15.41 -10.29
CA TYR A 129 3.40 -14.85 -8.99
C TYR A 129 3.76 -13.37 -8.90
N THR A 130 4.96 -12.97 -9.35
CA THR A 130 5.37 -11.56 -9.40
C THR A 130 4.39 -10.72 -10.22
N LEU A 131 4.05 -11.17 -11.43
CA LEU A 131 3.12 -10.46 -12.31
C LEU A 131 1.72 -10.40 -11.70
N PHE A 132 1.27 -11.46 -11.07
CA PHE A 132 -0.02 -11.54 -10.39
C PHE A 132 -0.08 -10.56 -9.22
N TYR A 133 0.92 -10.55 -8.33
CA TYR A 133 1.00 -9.64 -7.19
C TYR A 133 0.95 -8.17 -7.62
N LEU A 134 1.75 -7.80 -8.61
CA LEU A 134 1.76 -6.42 -9.12
C LEU A 134 0.44 -6.07 -9.82
N ALA A 135 -0.12 -6.97 -10.61
CA ALA A 135 -1.39 -6.73 -11.31
C ALA A 135 -2.55 -6.55 -10.32
N THR A 136 -2.66 -7.39 -9.29
CA THR A 136 -3.71 -7.26 -8.26
C THR A 136 -3.55 -5.99 -7.45
N GLY A 137 -2.32 -5.59 -7.13
CA GLY A 137 -2.03 -4.32 -6.48
C GLY A 137 -2.46 -3.11 -7.31
N ILE A 138 -2.13 -3.09 -8.61
CA ILE A 138 -2.54 -2.02 -9.53
C ILE A 138 -4.06 -2.01 -9.70
N ILE A 139 -4.71 -3.16 -9.85
CA ILE A 139 -6.18 -3.25 -9.97
C ILE A 139 -6.85 -2.70 -8.70
N ALA A 140 -6.37 -3.06 -7.51
CA ALA A 140 -6.89 -2.54 -6.25
C ALA A 140 -6.70 -1.02 -6.14
N SER A 141 -5.54 -0.52 -6.56
CA SER A 141 -5.23 0.90 -6.65
C SER A 141 -6.20 1.64 -7.57
N LEU A 142 -6.45 1.11 -8.77
CA LEU A 142 -7.42 1.68 -9.70
C LEU A 142 -8.86 1.61 -9.17
N ALA A 143 -9.24 0.55 -8.47
CA ALA A 143 -10.53 0.45 -7.81
C ALA A 143 -10.70 1.53 -6.73
N PHE A 144 -9.65 1.78 -5.93
CA PHE A 144 -9.65 2.88 -4.97
C PHE A 144 -9.81 4.24 -5.66
N VAL A 145 -9.08 4.49 -6.74
CA VAL A 145 -9.23 5.73 -7.53
C VAL A 145 -10.65 5.88 -8.05
N ALA A 146 -11.25 4.84 -8.59
CA ALA A 146 -12.61 4.87 -9.14
C ALA A 146 -13.68 5.16 -8.07
N THR A 147 -13.50 4.60 -6.85
CA THR A 147 -14.44 4.81 -5.75
C THR A 147 -14.26 6.15 -5.02
N ASN A 148 -13.12 6.81 -5.20
CA ASN A 148 -12.76 8.09 -4.57
C ASN A 148 -12.49 9.19 -5.62
N ALA A 149 -13.23 9.18 -6.73
CA ALA A 149 -12.96 10.04 -7.90
C ALA A 149 -13.33 11.52 -7.69
N THR A 150 -14.10 11.88 -6.66
CA THR A 150 -14.69 13.21 -6.52
C THR A 150 -14.60 13.77 -5.09
N GLY A 151 -14.69 15.10 -5.00
CA GLY A 151 -14.71 15.80 -3.72
C GLY A 151 -13.40 15.65 -2.93
N GLU A 152 -13.51 15.70 -1.62
CA GLU A 152 -12.34 15.57 -0.71
C GLU A 152 -11.71 14.18 -0.75
N ALA A 153 -12.50 13.14 -1.06
CA ALA A 153 -11.99 11.78 -1.21
C ALA A 153 -10.94 11.67 -2.33
N ALA A 154 -11.05 12.48 -3.38
CA ALA A 154 -10.09 12.51 -4.47
C ALA A 154 -8.70 13.01 -4.05
N LEU A 155 -8.60 13.73 -2.94
CA LEU A 155 -7.34 14.21 -2.36
C LEU A 155 -6.81 13.29 -1.24
N THR A 156 -7.46 12.15 -0.99
CA THR A 156 -7.03 11.21 0.05
C THR A 156 -5.94 10.29 -0.49
N PRO A 157 -4.72 10.33 0.09
CA PRO A 157 -3.65 9.43 -0.31
C PRO A 157 -3.99 7.98 0.01
N CYS A 158 -3.64 7.06 -0.90
CA CYS A 158 -3.73 5.62 -0.67
C CYS A 158 -2.36 4.97 -0.80
N LEU A 159 -2.08 4.06 0.11
CA LEU A 159 -0.82 3.36 0.18
C LEU A 159 -0.99 2.01 0.90
N GLY A 160 -0.12 1.07 0.59
CA GLY A 160 -0.05 -0.24 1.26
C GLY A 160 -0.12 -1.43 0.33
N ALA A 161 0.54 -2.50 0.74
CA ALA A 161 0.56 -3.77 0.03
C ALA A 161 -0.79 -4.53 0.09
N SER A 162 -1.74 -4.08 0.92
CA SER A 162 -2.98 -4.80 1.22
C SER A 162 -3.81 -5.14 -0.01
N GLY A 163 -3.83 -4.24 -1.01
CA GLY A 163 -4.52 -4.50 -2.28
C GLY A 163 -3.91 -5.67 -3.07
N ALA A 164 -2.59 -5.73 -3.16
CA ALA A 164 -1.88 -6.85 -3.79
C ALA A 164 -2.04 -8.15 -2.98
N ILE A 165 -1.94 -8.07 -1.65
CA ILE A 165 -2.10 -9.21 -0.74
C ILE A 165 -3.52 -9.75 -0.78
N SER A 166 -4.54 -8.90 -0.94
CA SER A 166 -5.93 -9.35 -1.11
C SER A 166 -6.14 -10.26 -2.34
N GLY A 167 -5.28 -10.12 -3.36
CA GLY A 167 -5.26 -11.05 -4.49
C GLY A 167 -4.58 -12.39 -4.18
N VAL A 168 -3.73 -12.43 -3.15
CA VAL A 168 -3.02 -13.64 -2.70
C VAL A 168 -3.89 -14.47 -1.75
N LEU A 169 -4.84 -13.83 -1.06
CA LEU A 169 -5.80 -14.47 -0.14
C LEU A 169 -6.95 -15.14 -0.88
#